data_347882e229979edeebc8b12d36aac847
#
_entry.id   347882e229979edeebc8b12d36aac847
#
_cell.length_a   1.000
_cell.length_b   1.000
_cell.length_c   1.000
_cell.angle_alpha   90.00
_cell.angle_beta   90.00
_cell.angle_gamma   90.00
#
_symmetry.space_group_name_H-M   'P 1'
#
loop_
_entity.id
_entity.type
_entity.pdbx_description
1 polymer ?
#
loop_
_entity_poly.entity_id
_entity_poly.type
_entity_poly.pdbx_seq_one_letter_code
_entity_poly.pdbx_strand_id
1 'polypeptide(L)'
;AEVGEDLIAYCPTSDYAANIELAEAASVLNGRHEAKEPLVKHPTPGKEKCEDVAPFLGIDLTRCVKSIVLAQDAVDEAGNPLPSRIVLILLRADHDLNEVKAGKLEELKEGFRFATEKEIADHFCGASPGSLGPVGIADDVVVYADKTVADMSDFCCGANETGFHYTGVNFGRDLPEPKVADLRNVVAGDKSPDGKGILALQRGIEVGHVFYLGRKYSESMHATFLDENGKPQFIEMGCYGIGVTRLLGAAIEPVSYTHLRAHE
;
A
#
# COMPACT_ATOMS: atom_id res chain seq x y z
N ALA A 1 -17.47 -15.67 -4.88
CA ALA A 1 -18.60 -15.67 -3.94
C ALA A 1 -19.06 -14.24 -3.70
N GLU A 2 -20.37 -13.94 -3.73
CA GLU A 2 -20.86 -12.57 -3.50
C GLU A 2 -20.65 -12.12 -2.05
N VAL A 3 -20.72 -13.06 -1.12
CA VAL A 3 -20.56 -12.82 0.33
C VAL A 3 -19.14 -13.04 0.86
N GLY A 4 -18.16 -13.22 -0.02
CA GLY A 4 -16.78 -13.43 0.36
C GLY A 4 -16.19 -12.22 1.08
N GLU A 5 -15.45 -12.46 2.15
CA GLU A 5 -14.78 -11.42 2.96
C GLU A 5 -13.49 -10.96 2.29
N ASP A 6 -12.75 -11.90 1.70
CA ASP A 6 -11.47 -11.66 1.08
C ASP A 6 -11.58 -11.31 -0.40
N LEU A 7 -10.72 -10.41 -0.86
CA LEU A 7 -10.55 -10.12 -2.27
C LEU A 7 -9.34 -10.91 -2.81
N ILE A 8 -9.59 -11.75 -3.80
CA ILE A 8 -8.58 -12.60 -4.44
C ILE A 8 -8.28 -12.06 -5.84
N ALA A 9 -7.01 -11.79 -6.09
CA ALA A 9 -6.50 -11.51 -7.42
C ALA A 9 -6.09 -12.83 -8.08
N TYR A 10 -6.54 -13.09 -9.30
CA TYR A 10 -6.19 -14.29 -10.04
C TYR A 10 -6.01 -14.01 -11.53
N CYS A 11 -5.25 -14.84 -12.20
CA CYS A 11 -5.07 -14.77 -13.65
C CYS A 11 -5.90 -15.87 -14.31
N PRO A 12 -6.93 -15.55 -15.15
CA PRO A 12 -7.76 -16.56 -15.80
C PRO A 12 -7.02 -17.50 -16.76
N THR A 13 -5.82 -17.13 -17.16
CA THR A 13 -5.00 -17.88 -18.16
C THR A 13 -3.79 -18.57 -17.55
N SER A 14 -3.67 -18.59 -16.21
CA SER A 14 -2.59 -19.27 -15.49
C SER A 14 -3.06 -19.73 -14.10
N ASP A 15 -2.19 -20.40 -13.37
CA ASP A 15 -2.43 -20.84 -11.98
C ASP A 15 -2.17 -19.76 -10.94
N TYR A 16 -1.86 -18.52 -11.34
CA TYR A 16 -1.62 -17.44 -10.39
C TYR A 16 -2.91 -17.03 -9.69
N ALA A 17 -2.89 -17.12 -8.37
CA ALA A 17 -3.92 -16.55 -7.50
C ALA A 17 -3.29 -16.16 -6.15
N ALA A 18 -3.71 -15.02 -5.60
CA ALA A 18 -3.26 -14.54 -4.30
C ALA A 18 -4.34 -13.68 -3.64
N ASN A 19 -4.36 -13.65 -2.30
CA ASN A 19 -5.10 -12.64 -1.56
C ASN A 19 -4.57 -11.25 -1.91
N ILE A 20 -5.45 -10.25 -1.98
CA ILE A 20 -5.11 -8.87 -2.37
C ILE A 20 -3.95 -8.30 -1.55
N GLU A 21 -3.82 -8.68 -0.28
CA GLU A 21 -2.75 -8.23 0.62
C GLU A 21 -1.35 -8.63 0.14
N LEU A 22 -1.25 -9.77 -0.55
CA LEU A 22 0.02 -10.34 -1.02
C LEU A 22 0.14 -10.34 -2.55
N ALA A 23 -0.95 -10.04 -3.25
CA ALA A 23 -0.97 -10.07 -4.71
C ALA A 23 0.01 -9.05 -5.31
N GLU A 24 0.75 -9.51 -6.32
CA GLU A 24 1.69 -8.71 -7.08
C GLU A 24 1.21 -8.54 -8.52
N ALA A 25 1.58 -7.42 -9.14
CA ALA A 25 1.43 -7.20 -10.57
C ALA A 25 2.81 -7.18 -11.24
N ALA A 26 2.87 -7.64 -12.48
CA ALA A 26 4.10 -7.50 -13.27
C ALA A 26 4.42 -6.01 -13.40
N SER A 27 5.56 -5.62 -12.86
CA SER A 27 6.10 -4.27 -13.03
C SER A 27 6.96 -4.25 -14.27
N VAL A 28 6.53 -3.54 -15.26
CA VAL A 28 7.42 -3.15 -16.36
C VAL A 28 7.80 -1.71 -16.07
N LEU A 29 8.95 -1.50 -15.43
CA LEU A 29 9.56 -0.18 -15.40
C LEU A 29 10.02 0.11 -16.84
N ASN A 30 9.21 0.83 -17.59
CA ASN A 30 9.52 1.19 -18.99
C ASN A 30 10.48 2.38 -19.07
N GLY A 31 10.81 2.97 -17.93
CA GLY A 31 11.53 4.21 -17.83
C GLY A 31 10.62 5.42 -18.03
N ARG A 32 10.95 6.50 -17.35
CA ARG A 32 10.20 7.77 -17.44
C ARG A 32 10.37 8.39 -18.82
N HIS A 33 9.31 8.98 -19.31
CA HIS A 33 9.41 9.87 -20.46
C HIS A 33 10.19 11.13 -20.07
N GLU A 34 10.82 11.77 -21.05
CA GLU A 34 11.45 13.09 -20.86
C GLU A 34 10.41 14.09 -20.36
N ALA A 35 10.79 14.91 -19.37
CA ALA A 35 9.96 15.99 -18.83
C ALA A 35 9.60 17.00 -19.92
N LYS A 36 8.32 17.24 -20.15
CA LYS A 36 7.84 18.15 -21.20
C LYS A 36 7.16 19.39 -20.64
N GLU A 37 6.59 19.27 -19.44
CA GLU A 37 5.83 20.34 -18.81
C GLU A 37 6.69 21.07 -17.76
N PRO A 38 6.57 22.40 -17.62
CA PRO A 38 7.18 23.13 -16.53
C PRO A 38 6.45 22.81 -15.21
N LEU A 39 7.17 22.95 -14.09
CA LEU A 39 6.55 22.94 -12.77
C LEU A 39 5.68 24.17 -12.60
N VAL A 40 4.37 23.99 -12.41
CA VAL A 40 3.42 25.08 -12.23
C VAL A 40 2.57 24.85 -10.99
N LYS A 41 2.47 25.88 -10.12
CA LYS A 41 1.62 25.88 -8.94
C LYS A 41 0.25 26.47 -9.26
N HIS A 42 -0.79 25.74 -8.95
CA HIS A 42 -2.19 26.13 -9.23
C HIS A 42 -2.97 26.31 -7.94
N PRO A 43 -3.80 27.35 -7.78
CA PRO A 43 -4.77 27.43 -6.73
C PRO A 43 -5.91 26.43 -6.98
N THR A 44 -6.21 25.62 -5.97
CA THR A 44 -7.26 24.58 -6.01
C THR A 44 -8.11 24.66 -4.74
N PRO A 45 -8.82 25.78 -4.51
CA PRO A 45 -9.51 26.05 -3.26
C PRO A 45 -10.61 25.01 -3.00
N GLY A 46 -10.59 24.41 -1.80
CA GLY A 46 -11.56 23.41 -1.39
C GLY A 46 -11.47 22.08 -2.13
N LYS A 47 -10.34 21.82 -2.83
CA LYS A 47 -10.06 20.56 -3.51
C LYS A 47 -8.96 19.82 -2.74
N GLU A 48 -9.32 18.70 -2.13
CA GLU A 48 -8.45 17.89 -1.29
C GLU A 48 -8.20 16.48 -1.87
N LYS A 49 -9.17 15.97 -2.62
CA LYS A 49 -9.09 14.66 -3.24
C LYS A 49 -8.63 14.76 -4.69
N CYS A 50 -7.83 13.81 -5.13
CA CYS A 50 -7.36 13.78 -6.52
C CYS A 50 -8.51 13.72 -7.53
N GLU A 51 -9.62 13.06 -7.17
CA GLU A 51 -10.84 12.97 -7.99
C GLU A 51 -11.52 14.33 -8.21
N ASP A 52 -11.31 15.30 -7.31
CA ASP A 52 -11.79 16.68 -7.43
C ASP A 52 -10.76 17.59 -8.09
N VAL A 53 -9.47 17.35 -7.83
CA VAL A 53 -8.35 18.14 -8.37
C VAL A 53 -8.16 17.90 -9.87
N ALA A 54 -8.17 16.64 -10.29
CA ALA A 54 -7.94 16.27 -11.68
C ALA A 54 -8.91 16.95 -12.66
N PRO A 55 -10.24 16.85 -12.51
CA PRO A 55 -11.17 17.54 -13.40
C PRO A 55 -11.12 19.07 -13.24
N PHE A 56 -10.81 19.60 -12.07
CA PHE A 56 -10.66 21.05 -11.86
C PHE A 56 -9.48 21.62 -12.65
N LEU A 57 -8.38 20.87 -12.74
CA LEU A 57 -7.20 21.25 -13.53
C LEU A 57 -7.27 20.78 -15.00
N GLY A 58 -8.33 20.05 -15.39
CA GLY A 58 -8.50 19.56 -16.75
C GLY A 58 -7.48 18.47 -17.15
N ILE A 59 -7.02 17.66 -16.17
CA ILE A 59 -6.06 16.57 -16.37
C ILE A 59 -6.70 15.23 -16.07
N ASP A 60 -6.09 14.15 -16.57
CA ASP A 60 -6.51 12.79 -16.24
C ASP A 60 -6.13 12.43 -14.80
N LEU A 61 -7.00 11.66 -14.12
CA LEU A 61 -6.76 11.21 -12.74
C LEU A 61 -5.47 10.38 -12.62
N THR A 62 -5.12 9.63 -13.66
CA THR A 62 -3.90 8.81 -13.71
C THR A 62 -2.61 9.63 -13.75
N ARG A 63 -2.71 10.94 -13.98
CA ARG A 63 -1.59 11.89 -13.86
C ARG A 63 -1.45 12.46 -12.45
N CYS A 64 -2.39 12.20 -11.56
CA CYS A 64 -2.32 12.66 -10.18
C CYS A 64 -1.63 11.62 -9.28
N VAL A 65 -0.83 12.13 -8.36
CA VAL A 65 -0.13 11.35 -7.33
C VAL A 65 -0.68 11.79 -5.97
N LYS A 66 -1.19 10.84 -5.21
CA LYS A 66 -1.62 11.06 -3.83
C LYS A 66 -0.49 10.76 -2.86
N SER A 67 -0.41 11.56 -1.82
CA SER A 67 0.58 11.50 -0.76
C SER A 67 -0.04 10.93 0.51
N ILE A 68 0.53 9.85 1.02
CA ILE A 68 0.13 9.20 2.27
C ILE A 68 1.30 9.31 3.23
N VAL A 69 1.08 9.90 4.39
CA VAL A 69 2.12 10.10 5.39
C VAL A 69 1.96 9.10 6.52
N LEU A 70 2.97 8.27 6.69
CA LEU A 70 3.04 7.26 7.73
C LEU A 70 4.10 7.65 8.76
N ALA A 71 3.87 7.26 10.01
CA ALA A 71 4.78 7.49 11.11
C ALA A 71 5.10 6.19 11.82
N GLN A 72 6.38 5.96 12.11
CA GLN A 72 6.84 4.91 13.00
C GLN A 72 7.25 5.56 14.32
N ASP A 73 6.60 5.16 15.40
CA ASP A 73 6.96 5.61 16.74
C ASP A 73 8.29 4.97 17.16
N ALA A 74 9.15 5.76 17.78
CA ALA A 74 10.42 5.32 18.30
C ALA A 74 10.51 5.59 19.80
N VAL A 75 11.25 4.76 20.52
CA VAL A 75 11.56 4.93 21.93
C VAL A 75 13.06 4.77 22.15
N ASP A 76 13.59 5.45 23.16
CA ASP A 76 14.97 5.25 23.59
C ASP A 76 15.13 3.94 24.41
N GLU A 77 16.36 3.63 24.81
CA GLU A 77 16.65 2.43 25.62
C GLU A 77 15.95 2.42 27.00
N ALA A 78 15.51 3.57 27.48
CA ALA A 78 14.77 3.73 28.74
C ALA A 78 13.24 3.69 28.52
N GLY A 79 12.76 3.55 27.27
CA GLY A 79 11.34 3.52 26.92
C GLY A 79 10.69 4.90 26.79
N ASN A 80 11.47 5.99 26.75
CA ASN A 80 10.92 7.31 26.52
C ASN A 80 10.64 7.54 25.03
N PRO A 81 9.55 8.22 24.67
CA PRO A 81 9.23 8.50 23.26
C PRO A 81 10.28 9.40 22.62
N LEU A 82 10.74 8.99 21.45
CA LEU A 82 11.56 9.77 20.54
C LEU A 82 10.68 10.34 19.42
N PRO A 83 11.18 11.33 18.65
CA PRO A 83 10.48 11.80 17.44
C PRO A 83 10.21 10.64 16.50
N SER A 84 8.97 10.56 16.01
CA SER A 84 8.56 9.52 15.06
C SER A 84 9.31 9.68 13.73
N ARG A 85 9.67 8.56 13.12
CA ARG A 85 10.20 8.56 11.76
C ARG A 85 9.06 8.77 10.78
N ILE A 86 9.17 9.77 9.92
CA ILE A 86 8.14 10.11 8.93
C ILE A 86 8.49 9.53 7.57
N VAL A 87 7.51 8.84 6.98
CA VAL A 87 7.62 8.23 5.65
C VAL A 87 6.50 8.74 4.78
N LEU A 88 6.85 9.31 3.63
CA LEU A 88 5.92 9.73 2.61
C LEU A 88 5.78 8.63 1.55
N ILE A 89 4.58 8.11 1.38
CA ILE A 89 4.24 7.15 0.32
C ILE A 89 3.54 7.88 -0.82
N LEU A 90 4.05 7.70 -2.02
CA LEU A 90 3.49 8.25 -3.25
C LEU A 90 2.79 7.14 -4.05
N LEU A 91 1.50 7.30 -4.26
CA LEU A 91 0.68 6.39 -5.07
C LEU A 91 0.01 7.15 -6.21
N ARG A 92 -0.21 6.49 -7.35
CA ARG A 92 -1.08 7.04 -8.38
C ARG A 92 -2.50 7.15 -7.81
N ALA A 93 -3.22 8.20 -8.18
CA ALA A 93 -4.48 8.58 -7.53
C ALA A 93 -5.55 7.48 -7.54
N ASP A 94 -5.60 6.68 -8.60
CA ASP A 94 -6.53 5.56 -8.79
C ASP A 94 -6.12 4.24 -8.09
N HIS A 95 -5.02 4.24 -7.34
CA HIS A 95 -4.54 3.07 -6.60
C HIS A 95 -4.68 3.24 -5.08
N ASP A 96 -4.86 2.16 -4.36
CA ASP A 96 -4.94 2.15 -2.90
C ASP A 96 -3.69 1.56 -2.26
N LEU A 97 -3.34 2.09 -1.09
CA LEU A 97 -2.22 1.61 -0.29
C LEU A 97 -2.46 0.18 0.15
N ASN A 98 -1.43 -0.64 0.01
CA ASN A 98 -1.37 -1.95 0.63
C ASN A 98 -0.55 -1.83 1.93
N GLU A 99 -1.25 -1.84 3.06
CA GLU A 99 -0.60 -1.68 4.37
C GLU A 99 0.34 -2.84 4.71
N VAL A 100 0.03 -4.06 4.26
CA VAL A 100 0.89 -5.24 4.47
C VAL A 100 2.21 -5.08 3.72
N LYS A 101 2.19 -4.56 2.49
CA LYS A 101 3.40 -4.26 1.72
C LYS A 101 4.17 -3.08 2.32
N ALA A 102 3.48 -2.02 2.75
CA ALA A 102 4.09 -0.88 3.42
C ALA A 102 4.80 -1.27 4.72
N GLY A 103 4.21 -2.18 5.51
CA GLY A 103 4.83 -2.71 6.73
C GLY A 103 6.10 -3.54 6.51
N LYS A 104 6.44 -3.88 5.27
CA LYS A 104 7.71 -4.55 4.93
C LYS A 104 8.86 -3.58 4.65
N LEU A 105 8.57 -2.27 4.55
CA LEU A 105 9.60 -1.26 4.38
C LEU A 105 10.49 -1.18 5.61
N GLU A 106 11.78 -0.94 5.40
CA GLU A 106 12.79 -0.90 6.47
C GLU A 106 12.41 0.07 7.60
N GLU A 107 11.85 1.21 7.23
CA GLU A 107 11.47 2.27 8.15
C GLU A 107 10.15 1.99 8.89
N LEU A 108 9.36 0.99 8.46
CA LEU A 108 8.01 0.72 8.96
C LEU A 108 7.82 -0.71 9.51
N LYS A 109 8.84 -1.55 9.45
CA LYS A 109 8.77 -2.99 9.80
C LYS A 109 8.46 -3.27 11.28
N GLU A 110 8.73 -2.33 12.18
CA GLU A 110 8.45 -2.47 13.61
C GLU A 110 7.05 -1.99 13.99
N GLY A 111 6.24 -1.65 12.99
CA GLY A 111 4.91 -1.10 13.13
C GLY A 111 4.85 0.35 12.67
N PHE A 112 3.69 0.77 12.23
CA PHE A 112 3.44 2.13 11.80
C PHE A 112 1.99 2.53 12.05
N ARG A 113 1.74 3.82 11.97
CA ARG A 113 0.42 4.44 11.95
C ARG A 113 0.39 5.56 10.92
N PHE A 114 -0.80 6.07 10.62
CA PHE A 114 -0.90 7.33 9.87
C PHE A 114 -0.35 8.47 10.73
N ALA A 115 0.35 9.40 10.08
CA ALA A 115 0.89 10.56 10.76
C ALA A 115 -0.23 11.47 11.30
N THR A 116 0.00 12.10 12.43
CA THR A 116 -0.91 13.08 13.01
C THR A 116 -0.85 14.40 12.23
N GLU A 117 -1.90 15.22 12.35
CA GLU A 117 -1.93 16.56 11.73
C GLU A 117 -0.74 17.44 12.13
N LYS A 118 -0.28 17.29 13.38
CA LYS A 118 0.90 18.01 13.87
C LYS A 118 2.17 17.56 13.17
N GLU A 119 2.40 16.25 13.06
CA GLU A 119 3.56 15.69 12.35
C GLU A 119 3.55 16.10 10.88
N ILE A 120 2.38 16.10 10.26
CA ILE A 120 2.19 16.59 8.89
C ILE A 120 2.57 18.07 8.80
N ALA A 121 2.03 18.91 9.66
CA ALA A 121 2.32 20.34 9.65
C ALA A 121 3.82 20.64 9.87
N ASP A 122 4.46 19.90 10.78
CA ASP A 122 5.88 20.08 11.12
C ASP A 122 6.81 19.72 9.93
N HIS A 123 6.44 18.74 9.07
CA HIS A 123 7.29 18.24 7.98
C HIS A 123 6.88 18.71 6.58
N PHE A 124 5.67 19.24 6.42
CA PHE A 124 5.09 19.62 5.12
C PHE A 124 4.68 21.11 5.09
N CYS A 125 5.57 21.99 5.53
CA CYS A 125 5.40 23.46 5.47
C CYS A 125 4.12 24.00 6.11
N GLY A 126 3.54 23.31 7.10
CA GLY A 126 2.27 23.69 7.74
C GLY A 126 1.01 23.37 6.91
N ALA A 127 1.14 22.59 5.86
CA ALA A 127 0.00 22.20 5.02
C ALA A 127 -0.93 21.23 5.76
N SER A 128 -2.22 21.32 5.40
CA SER A 128 -3.22 20.35 5.83
C SER A 128 -3.24 19.10 4.92
N PRO A 129 -3.76 17.97 5.42
CA PRO A 129 -4.08 16.82 4.57
C PRO A 129 -4.89 17.24 3.33
N GLY A 130 -4.61 16.59 2.18
CA GLY A 130 -5.26 16.92 0.89
C GLY A 130 -4.46 17.89 0.01
N SER A 131 -3.41 18.57 0.55
CA SER A 131 -2.53 19.43 -0.25
C SER A 131 -1.07 19.00 -0.15
N LEU A 132 -0.81 17.77 0.28
CA LEU A 132 0.54 17.25 0.51
C LEU A 132 1.18 16.75 -0.77
N GLY A 133 2.48 16.99 -0.90
CA GLY A 133 3.28 16.51 -2.02
C GLY A 133 4.75 16.36 -1.65
N PRO A 134 5.56 15.77 -2.52
CA PRO A 134 6.96 15.48 -2.24
C PRO A 134 7.91 16.66 -2.48
N VAL A 135 7.43 17.79 -3.01
CA VAL A 135 8.27 18.94 -3.36
C VAL A 135 8.43 19.87 -2.17
N GLY A 136 9.69 20.14 -1.75
CA GLY A 136 9.99 21.11 -0.68
C GLY A 136 9.58 20.65 0.72
N ILE A 137 9.63 19.36 0.99
CA ILE A 137 9.40 18.77 2.32
C ILE A 137 10.67 18.80 3.17
N ALA A 138 10.54 18.48 4.46
CA ALA A 138 11.67 18.36 5.38
C ALA A 138 12.65 17.26 4.95
N ASP A 139 13.95 17.47 5.14
CA ASP A 139 15.02 16.56 4.67
C ASP A 139 15.04 15.20 5.37
N ASP A 140 14.42 15.09 6.53
CA ASP A 140 14.33 13.86 7.33
C ASP A 140 13.16 12.96 6.94
N VAL A 141 12.28 13.42 6.04
CA VAL A 141 11.19 12.61 5.50
C VAL A 141 11.71 11.62 4.47
N VAL A 142 11.49 10.32 4.73
CA VAL A 142 11.84 9.28 3.77
C VAL A 142 10.74 9.15 2.72
N VAL A 143 11.08 9.29 1.44
CA VAL A 143 10.11 9.24 0.33
C VAL A 143 10.18 7.89 -0.39
N TYR A 144 9.05 7.21 -0.43
CA TYR A 144 8.82 6.03 -1.24
C TYR A 144 7.80 6.30 -2.35
N ALA A 145 8.12 5.90 -3.56
CA ALA A 145 7.17 5.87 -4.66
C ALA A 145 6.79 4.41 -5.00
N ASP A 146 5.51 4.18 -5.20
CA ASP A 146 5.08 2.95 -5.86
C ASP A 146 5.71 2.84 -7.25
N LYS A 147 5.93 1.62 -7.72
CA LYS A 147 6.53 1.35 -9.03
C LYS A 147 5.83 2.10 -10.16
N THR A 148 4.50 2.24 -10.10
CA THR A 148 3.74 2.98 -11.11
C THR A 148 4.04 4.48 -11.08
N VAL A 149 4.24 5.07 -9.89
CA VAL A 149 4.60 6.48 -9.74
C VAL A 149 6.06 6.72 -10.14
N ALA A 150 6.93 5.76 -9.84
CA ALA A 150 8.35 5.85 -10.21
C ALA A 150 8.56 6.00 -11.73
N ASP A 151 7.63 5.50 -12.55
CA ASP A 151 7.67 5.63 -14.02
C ASP A 151 6.95 6.88 -14.56
N MET A 152 6.32 7.69 -13.69
CA MET A 152 5.58 8.87 -14.12
C MET A 152 6.50 10.07 -14.40
N SER A 153 6.13 10.85 -15.41
CA SER A 153 6.67 12.18 -15.69
C SER A 153 5.53 13.20 -15.72
N ASP A 154 5.85 14.46 -15.46
CA ASP A 154 4.93 15.59 -15.53
C ASP A 154 3.65 15.37 -14.68
N PHE A 155 3.79 14.77 -13.50
CA PHE A 155 2.66 14.43 -12.66
C PHE A 155 2.13 15.63 -11.84
N CYS A 156 0.90 15.49 -11.36
CA CYS A 156 0.25 16.41 -10.45
C CYS A 156 0.32 15.89 -9.02
N CYS A 157 0.59 16.77 -8.05
CA CYS A 157 0.54 16.45 -6.61
C CYS A 157 0.24 17.69 -5.79
N GLY A 158 0.01 17.54 -4.48
CA GLY A 158 -0.14 18.66 -3.56
C GLY A 158 1.12 19.54 -3.50
N ALA A 159 0.96 20.81 -3.19
CA ALA A 159 2.03 21.81 -3.19
C ALA A 159 2.54 22.17 -1.79
N ASN A 160 2.22 21.38 -0.76
CA ASN A 160 2.53 21.64 0.65
C ASN A 160 2.07 23.04 1.11
N GLU A 161 1.01 23.52 0.49
CA GLU A 161 0.28 24.72 0.85
C GLU A 161 -1.21 24.44 0.69
N THR A 162 -1.99 24.67 1.73
CA THR A 162 -3.42 24.36 1.76
C THR A 162 -4.16 25.03 0.60
N GLY A 163 -4.84 24.23 -0.22
CA GLY A 163 -5.57 24.70 -1.39
C GLY A 163 -4.70 24.96 -2.62
N PHE A 164 -3.51 24.37 -2.70
CA PHE A 164 -2.65 24.46 -3.88
C PHE A 164 -2.12 23.09 -4.31
N HIS A 165 -1.97 22.91 -5.63
CA HIS A 165 -1.36 21.73 -6.26
C HIS A 165 -0.35 22.14 -7.32
N TYR A 166 0.65 21.27 -7.53
CA TYR A 166 1.59 21.37 -8.63
C TYR A 166 1.17 20.49 -9.80
N THR A 167 1.44 20.95 -11.02
CA THR A 167 1.50 20.12 -12.24
C THR A 167 2.89 20.16 -12.84
N GLY A 168 3.19 19.18 -13.69
CA GLY A 168 4.49 19.11 -14.35
C GLY A 168 5.63 18.71 -13.42
N VAL A 169 5.35 17.99 -12.34
CA VAL A 169 6.35 17.54 -11.36
C VAL A 169 7.15 16.37 -11.91
N ASN A 170 8.48 16.42 -11.74
CA ASN A 170 9.37 15.37 -12.20
C ASN A 170 10.47 15.07 -11.18
N PHE A 171 10.69 13.79 -10.93
CA PHE A 171 11.83 13.31 -10.15
C PHE A 171 13.14 13.67 -10.85
N GLY A 172 14.18 13.94 -10.07
CA GLY A 172 15.50 14.33 -10.57
C GLY A 172 15.61 15.79 -11.04
N ARG A 173 14.47 16.47 -11.30
CA ARG A 173 14.41 17.89 -11.63
C ARG A 173 13.90 18.76 -10.48
N ASP A 174 12.72 18.40 -9.94
CA ASP A 174 12.00 19.21 -8.94
C ASP A 174 12.15 18.64 -7.52
N LEU A 175 12.49 17.37 -7.43
CA LEU A 175 12.70 16.63 -6.19
C LEU A 175 13.70 15.49 -6.42
N PRO A 176 14.36 14.98 -5.35
CA PRO A 176 15.25 13.82 -5.46
C PRO A 176 14.55 12.57 -5.97
N GLU A 177 15.34 11.61 -6.44
CA GLU A 177 14.84 10.26 -6.76
C GLU A 177 14.30 9.59 -5.51
N PRO A 178 13.09 9.01 -5.54
CA PRO A 178 12.51 8.32 -4.41
C PRO A 178 13.11 6.91 -4.25
N LYS A 179 12.95 6.33 -3.07
CA LYS A 179 13.01 4.87 -2.93
C LYS A 179 11.80 4.26 -3.65
N VAL A 180 12.00 3.14 -4.35
CA VAL A 180 10.93 2.50 -5.13
C VAL A 180 10.56 1.15 -4.51
N ALA A 181 9.26 0.92 -4.30
CA ALA A 181 8.74 -0.35 -3.79
C ALA A 181 7.37 -0.67 -4.42
N ASP A 182 6.91 -1.91 -4.27
CA ASP A 182 5.53 -2.29 -4.56
C ASP A 182 4.68 -1.98 -3.33
N LEU A 183 3.81 -0.98 -3.42
CA LEU A 183 3.11 -0.40 -2.26
C LEU A 183 1.59 -0.37 -2.43
N ARG A 184 1.08 -0.73 -3.59
CA ARG A 184 -0.34 -0.67 -3.89
C ARG A 184 -1.03 -2.02 -3.87
N ASN A 185 -2.33 -2.01 -3.69
CA ASN A 185 -3.16 -3.14 -4.07
C ASN A 185 -3.15 -3.30 -5.59
N VAL A 186 -3.18 -4.54 -6.06
CA VAL A 186 -3.40 -4.80 -7.49
C VAL A 186 -4.84 -4.45 -7.85
N VAL A 187 -5.04 -4.09 -9.12
CA VAL A 187 -6.37 -3.81 -9.67
C VAL A 187 -6.69 -4.76 -10.81
N ALA A 188 -7.98 -4.91 -11.11
CA ALA A 188 -8.38 -5.67 -12.29
C ALA A 188 -7.80 -5.03 -13.56
N GLY A 189 -7.24 -5.84 -14.44
CA GLY A 189 -6.56 -5.37 -15.65
C GLY A 189 -5.04 -5.24 -15.52
N ASP A 190 -4.49 -5.31 -14.30
CA ASP A 190 -3.04 -5.41 -14.11
C ASP A 190 -2.47 -6.66 -14.79
N LYS A 191 -1.23 -6.57 -15.26
CA LYS A 191 -0.54 -7.75 -15.80
C LYS A 191 -0.20 -8.73 -14.67
N SER A 192 -0.48 -10.00 -14.89
CA SER A 192 -0.09 -11.07 -13.97
C SER A 192 1.43 -11.12 -13.81
N PRO A 193 1.95 -11.36 -12.58
CA PRO A 193 3.39 -11.38 -12.33
C PRO A 193 4.12 -12.50 -13.09
N ASP A 194 3.42 -13.56 -13.49
CA ASP A 194 3.95 -14.63 -14.33
C ASP A 194 3.96 -14.31 -15.84
N GLY A 195 3.47 -13.13 -16.23
CA GLY A 195 3.44 -12.64 -17.60
C GLY A 195 2.44 -13.34 -18.53
N LYS A 196 1.59 -14.25 -18.00
CA LYS A 196 0.71 -15.11 -18.81
C LYS A 196 -0.68 -14.54 -19.06
N GLY A 197 -0.99 -13.37 -18.53
CA GLY A 197 -2.29 -12.74 -18.72
C GLY A 197 -2.49 -11.50 -17.88
N ILE A 198 -3.75 -11.15 -17.66
CA ILE A 198 -4.18 -10.02 -16.85
C ILE A 198 -4.92 -10.52 -15.61
N LEU A 199 -4.83 -9.75 -14.53
CA LEU A 199 -5.48 -10.07 -13.27
C LEU A 199 -6.97 -9.72 -13.33
N ALA A 200 -7.78 -10.62 -12.78
CA ALA A 200 -9.16 -10.41 -12.40
C ALA A 200 -9.26 -10.45 -10.87
N LEU A 201 -10.27 -9.77 -10.33
CA LEU A 201 -10.54 -9.74 -8.90
C LEU A 201 -11.86 -10.43 -8.61
N GLN A 202 -11.89 -11.27 -7.57
CA GLN A 202 -13.09 -11.95 -7.12
C GLN A 202 -13.10 -12.08 -5.60
N ARG A 203 -14.27 -11.91 -4.99
CA ARG A 203 -14.43 -12.19 -3.55
C ARG A 203 -14.38 -13.69 -3.29
N GLY A 204 -13.68 -14.06 -2.24
CA GLY A 204 -13.55 -15.43 -1.74
C GLY A 204 -14.04 -15.56 -0.30
N ILE A 205 -14.56 -16.73 0.05
CA ILE A 205 -14.86 -17.06 1.45
C ILE A 205 -13.62 -17.73 2.03
N GLU A 206 -13.02 -17.12 3.06
CA GLU A 206 -11.91 -17.71 3.78
C GLU A 206 -12.38 -18.93 4.59
N VAL A 207 -12.03 -20.12 4.16
CA VAL A 207 -12.36 -21.37 4.86
C VAL A 207 -11.27 -21.80 5.83
N GLY A 208 -10.08 -21.30 5.69
CA GLY A 208 -8.96 -21.58 6.58
C GLY A 208 -7.81 -20.62 6.34
N HIS A 209 -6.98 -20.43 7.36
CA HIS A 209 -5.85 -19.54 7.33
C HIS A 209 -4.64 -20.14 8.04
N VAL A 210 -3.45 -19.96 7.46
CA VAL A 210 -2.18 -20.33 8.07
C VAL A 210 -1.44 -19.07 8.45
N PHE A 211 -1.10 -18.93 9.74
CA PHE A 211 -0.36 -17.81 10.25
C PHE A 211 1.08 -18.22 10.60
N TYR A 212 2.05 -17.51 10.11
CA TYR A 212 3.41 -17.55 10.61
C TYR A 212 3.58 -16.51 11.71
N LEU A 213 3.69 -16.96 12.96
CA LEU A 213 3.77 -16.07 14.12
C LEU A 213 5.22 -15.76 14.53
N GLY A 214 6.19 -16.51 13.97
CA GLY A 214 7.60 -16.40 14.30
C GLY A 214 7.83 -16.53 15.80
N ARG A 215 8.59 -15.62 16.38
CA ARG A 215 8.92 -15.61 17.81
C ARG A 215 8.11 -14.61 18.64
N LYS A 216 7.17 -13.92 18.05
CA LYS A 216 6.41 -12.83 18.67
C LYS A 216 5.85 -13.19 20.05
N TYR A 217 5.32 -14.40 20.19
CA TYR A 217 4.75 -14.86 21.47
C TYR A 217 5.75 -15.67 22.29
N SER A 218 6.59 -16.48 21.66
CA SER A 218 7.57 -17.30 22.37
C SER A 218 8.61 -16.47 23.12
N GLU A 219 9.04 -15.34 22.58
CA GLU A 219 9.93 -14.40 23.25
C GLU A 219 9.27 -13.79 24.49
N SER A 220 8.04 -13.28 24.36
CA SER A 220 7.26 -12.71 25.47
C SER A 220 6.96 -13.73 26.58
N MET A 221 6.79 -14.99 26.22
CA MET A 221 6.48 -16.10 27.14
C MET A 221 7.74 -16.80 27.63
N HIS A 222 8.93 -16.43 27.17
CA HIS A 222 10.19 -17.13 27.39
C HIS A 222 10.12 -18.62 27.04
N ALA A 223 9.31 -19.00 26.02
CA ALA A 223 9.15 -20.37 25.56
C ALA A 223 10.35 -20.77 24.69
N THR A 224 11.21 -21.60 25.26
CA THR A 224 12.47 -22.02 24.62
C THR A 224 12.59 -23.54 24.54
N PHE A 225 13.42 -24.02 23.62
CA PHE A 225 13.91 -25.39 23.55
C PHE A 225 15.44 -25.37 23.51
N LEU A 226 16.06 -26.51 23.78
CA LEU A 226 17.51 -26.65 23.64
C LEU A 226 17.84 -27.18 22.24
N ASP A 227 18.72 -26.49 21.53
CA ASP A 227 19.23 -26.95 20.24
C ASP A 227 20.18 -28.15 20.40
N GLU A 228 20.68 -28.69 19.28
CA GLU A 228 21.59 -29.82 19.24
C GLU A 228 22.89 -29.60 20.04
N ASN A 229 23.24 -28.35 20.32
CA ASN A 229 24.41 -27.95 21.08
C ASN A 229 24.07 -27.63 22.56
N GLY A 230 22.81 -27.85 22.98
CA GLY A 230 22.31 -27.55 24.30
C GLY A 230 22.11 -26.07 24.59
N LYS A 231 22.04 -25.22 23.54
CA LYS A 231 21.76 -23.80 23.70
C LYS A 231 20.27 -23.52 23.67
N PRO A 232 19.73 -22.65 24.55
CA PRO A 232 18.32 -22.27 24.50
C PRO A 232 18.04 -21.44 23.24
N GLN A 233 16.99 -21.82 22.52
CA GLN A 233 16.45 -21.14 21.34
C GLN A 233 14.97 -20.86 21.56
N PHE A 234 14.47 -19.72 21.11
CA PHE A 234 13.05 -19.46 21.12
C PHE A 234 12.30 -20.32 20.08
N ILE A 235 11.10 -20.76 20.46
CA ILE A 235 10.25 -21.58 19.59
C ILE A 235 9.71 -20.73 18.45
N GLU A 236 9.88 -21.18 17.21
CA GLU A 236 9.16 -20.63 16.06
C GLU A 236 7.72 -21.13 16.09
N MET A 237 6.76 -20.24 15.95
CA MET A 237 5.34 -20.52 16.13
C MET A 237 4.57 -20.33 14.83
N GLY A 238 3.56 -21.18 14.63
CA GLY A 238 2.56 -21.05 13.59
C GLY A 238 1.16 -21.29 14.17
N CYS A 239 0.15 -20.81 13.48
CA CYS A 239 -1.24 -21.07 13.80
C CYS A 239 -1.97 -21.54 12.55
N TYR A 240 -2.80 -22.55 12.67
CA TYR A 240 -3.47 -23.23 11.56
C TYR A 240 -4.95 -23.30 11.89
N GLY A 241 -5.77 -22.47 11.24
CA GLY A 241 -7.19 -22.37 11.49
C GLY A 241 -8.03 -22.91 10.34
N ILE A 242 -9.12 -23.64 10.68
CA ILE A 242 -10.16 -24.02 9.71
C ILE A 242 -11.52 -23.66 10.32
N GLY A 243 -12.34 -22.92 9.55
CA GLY A 243 -13.73 -22.61 9.91
C GLY A 243 -14.66 -23.76 9.56
N VAL A 244 -14.80 -24.75 10.47
CA VAL A 244 -15.57 -25.97 10.20
C VAL A 244 -17.03 -25.69 9.78
N THR A 245 -17.70 -24.77 10.46
CA THR A 245 -19.06 -24.33 10.11
C THR A 245 -19.09 -23.49 8.84
N ARG A 246 -18.07 -22.67 8.62
CA ARG A 246 -17.92 -21.85 7.40
C ARG A 246 -17.72 -22.71 6.16
N LEU A 247 -17.01 -23.85 6.27
CA LEU A 247 -16.84 -24.80 5.17
C LEU A 247 -18.17 -25.26 4.57
N LEU A 248 -19.15 -25.53 5.40
CA LEU A 248 -20.48 -25.97 4.94
C LEU A 248 -21.16 -24.87 4.12
N GLY A 249 -21.17 -23.62 4.62
CA GLY A 249 -21.72 -22.48 3.90
C GLY A 249 -20.99 -22.20 2.58
N ALA A 250 -19.66 -22.26 2.63
CA ALA A 250 -18.81 -22.04 1.44
C ALA A 250 -18.99 -23.12 0.36
N ALA A 251 -19.29 -24.35 0.75
CA ALA A 251 -19.58 -25.43 -0.19
C ALA A 251 -20.98 -25.31 -0.82
N ILE A 252 -21.95 -24.79 -0.06
CA ILE A 252 -23.34 -24.65 -0.53
C ILE A 252 -23.50 -23.45 -1.47
N GLU A 253 -22.82 -22.33 -1.21
CA GLU A 253 -22.99 -21.09 -1.97
C GLU A 253 -22.79 -21.27 -3.50
N PRO A 254 -21.71 -21.86 -4.00
CA PRO A 254 -21.53 -22.07 -5.45
C PRO A 254 -22.56 -23.07 -6.02
N VAL A 255 -23.02 -24.04 -5.22
CA VAL A 255 -23.95 -25.08 -5.66
C VAL A 255 -25.39 -24.59 -5.66
N SER A 256 -25.77 -23.74 -4.72
CA SER A 256 -27.13 -23.18 -4.63
C SER A 256 -27.49 -22.36 -5.85
N TYR A 257 -26.53 -21.65 -6.45
CA TYR A 257 -26.73 -20.88 -7.68
C TYR A 257 -27.00 -21.77 -8.91
N THR A 258 -26.44 -22.98 -8.94
CA THR A 258 -26.57 -23.88 -10.09
C THR A 258 -27.68 -24.90 -9.94
N HIS A 259 -28.05 -25.32 -8.72
CA HIS A 259 -29.00 -26.40 -8.49
C HIS A 259 -30.31 -25.97 -7.87
N LEU A 260 -30.38 -24.96 -7.03
CA LEU A 260 -31.64 -24.50 -6.43
C LEU A 260 -32.50 -23.68 -7.41
N ARG A 261 -31.89 -22.97 -8.37
CA ARG A 261 -32.64 -22.32 -9.45
C ARG A 261 -33.10 -23.23 -10.59
N ALA A 262 -32.60 -24.45 -10.68
CA ALA A 262 -33.04 -25.41 -11.68
C ALA A 262 -34.35 -26.12 -11.31
N HIS A 263 -34.91 -25.85 -10.12
CA HIS A 263 -36.16 -26.43 -9.64
C HIS A 263 -37.30 -25.41 -9.48
N GLU A 264 -37.11 -24.15 -9.83
CA GLU A 264 -38.18 -23.16 -10.08
C GLU A 264 -38.50 -23.07 -11.60
#